data_f078a70dd8b606d1bf97c494909f5338
#
_entry.id   f078a70dd8b606d1bf97c494909f5338
#
_cell.length_a   1.000
_cell.length_b   1.000
_cell.length_c   1.000
_cell.angle_alpha   90.00
_cell.angle_beta   90.00
_cell.angle_gamma   90.00
#
_symmetry.space_group_name_H-M   'P 1'
#
loop_
_entity.id
_entity.type
_entity.pdbx_description
1 polymer ?
#
loop_
_entity_poly.entity_id
_entity_poly.type
_entity_poly.pdbx_seq_one_letter_code
_entity_poly.pdbx_strand_id
1 'polypeptide(L)'
;MFSSVPLISIIVPIYKVEPYLRNCLDSIVNQTYANLEIILVNDGSPDNCPQICEEYASKDKRIVVIHKRNGGLSDARNAGLDICKGNFIYFLDGDDYLGKEVISCLYNLIQAKENIAIAIGYFTAVSGNESKPYRKDWIFKKPHFIESNDFANRMLMEKSNFAATAKLYRRELFENLRFQKNVKNEDTLFIADLIPIIENNAYRCVDVPNYSYYYTQHAHSICNNENDPLERHVIENYNTIIQRFNNRSALVKYLKKRQFDLTIDLQSKYQKNGDINSSNQNAENIRKIPIIHVLRRKSVRFLLYYLNLRFSPKYR
;
A
#
# COMPACT_ATOMS: atom_id res chain seq x y z
N MET A 1 -16.40 -21.72 -27.87
CA MET A 1 -15.49 -20.59 -28.09
C MET A 1 -14.46 -20.63 -26.98
N PHE A 2 -13.20 -20.86 -27.28
CA PHE A 2 -12.13 -20.72 -26.28
C PHE A 2 -12.05 -19.24 -25.96
N SER A 3 -12.50 -18.83 -24.75
CA SER A 3 -12.30 -17.45 -24.29
C SER A 3 -10.79 -17.22 -24.29
N SER A 4 -10.34 -16.18 -24.98
CA SER A 4 -8.93 -15.77 -24.93
C SER A 4 -8.54 -15.53 -23.49
N VAL A 5 -7.37 -16.02 -23.08
CA VAL A 5 -6.82 -15.77 -21.75
C VAL A 5 -6.77 -14.24 -21.53
N PRO A 6 -7.40 -13.68 -20.48
CA PRO A 6 -7.48 -12.23 -20.31
C PRO A 6 -6.12 -11.56 -20.20
N LEU A 7 -6.01 -10.33 -20.67
CA LEU A 7 -4.80 -9.52 -20.51
C LEU A 7 -4.70 -9.00 -19.07
N ILE A 8 -3.52 -9.09 -18.47
CA ILE A 8 -3.22 -8.52 -17.16
C ILE A 8 -2.14 -7.45 -17.33
N SER A 9 -2.43 -6.21 -16.89
CA SER A 9 -1.47 -5.11 -16.88
C SER A 9 -0.73 -5.10 -15.54
N ILE A 10 0.60 -5.20 -15.58
CA ILE A 10 1.47 -5.02 -14.41
C ILE A 10 2.07 -3.61 -14.50
N ILE A 11 1.75 -2.76 -13.54
CA ILE A 11 2.21 -1.38 -13.47
C ILE A 11 3.35 -1.29 -12.46
N VAL A 12 4.51 -0.83 -12.92
CA VAL A 12 5.74 -0.73 -12.12
C VAL A 12 6.18 0.74 -12.04
N PRO A 13 5.93 1.44 -10.94
CA PRO A 13 6.49 2.76 -10.68
C PRO A 13 8.00 2.63 -10.38
N ILE A 14 8.82 3.48 -10.99
CA ILE A 14 10.28 3.36 -10.93
C ILE A 14 10.90 4.74 -10.60
N TYR A 15 11.60 4.83 -9.45
CA TYR A 15 12.37 6.01 -9.07
C TYR A 15 13.48 5.65 -8.08
N LYS A 16 14.76 5.83 -8.48
CA LYS A 16 15.96 5.55 -7.66
C LYS A 16 16.02 4.11 -7.10
N VAL A 17 15.72 3.13 -7.95
CA VAL A 17 15.69 1.71 -7.60
C VAL A 17 16.63 0.87 -8.45
N GLU A 18 17.63 1.48 -9.08
CA GLU A 18 18.59 0.83 -9.97
C GLU A 18 19.15 -0.51 -9.44
N PRO A 19 19.57 -0.62 -8.15
CA PRO A 19 20.15 -1.87 -7.64
C PRO A 19 19.17 -3.05 -7.63
N TYR A 20 17.87 -2.78 -7.65
CA TYR A 20 16.79 -3.78 -7.48
C TYR A 20 16.03 -4.04 -8.77
N LEU A 21 16.01 -3.05 -9.69
CA LEU A 21 15.13 -3.02 -10.85
C LEU A 21 15.29 -4.24 -11.76
N ARG A 22 16.49 -4.73 -12.00
CA ARG A 22 16.71 -5.92 -12.83
C ARG A 22 16.03 -7.17 -12.24
N ASN A 23 16.17 -7.39 -10.92
CA ASN A 23 15.51 -8.50 -10.25
C ASN A 23 13.98 -8.38 -10.31
N CYS A 24 13.44 -7.17 -10.15
CA CYS A 24 12.02 -6.86 -10.33
C CYS A 24 11.56 -7.26 -11.74
N LEU A 25 12.21 -6.76 -12.79
CA LEU A 25 11.84 -6.99 -14.18
C LEU A 25 11.99 -8.47 -14.59
N ASP A 26 13.07 -9.13 -14.19
CA ASP A 26 13.26 -10.57 -14.39
C ASP A 26 12.12 -11.39 -13.78
N SER A 27 11.64 -10.99 -12.60
CA SER A 27 10.54 -11.67 -11.94
C SER A 27 9.20 -11.55 -12.69
N ILE A 28 9.00 -10.46 -13.43
CA ILE A 28 7.78 -10.21 -14.21
C ILE A 28 7.84 -10.93 -15.55
N VAL A 29 8.94 -10.80 -16.29
CA VAL A 29 9.06 -11.40 -17.63
C VAL A 29 9.03 -12.93 -17.60
N ASN A 30 9.42 -13.52 -16.47
CA ASN A 30 9.43 -14.97 -16.21
C ASN A 30 8.16 -15.50 -15.52
N GLN A 31 7.08 -14.73 -15.43
CA GLN A 31 5.80 -15.23 -14.89
C GLN A 31 5.22 -16.36 -15.75
N THR A 32 4.61 -17.35 -15.10
CA THR A 32 3.93 -18.46 -15.79
C THR A 32 2.65 -18.03 -16.52
N TYR A 33 2.06 -16.89 -16.13
CA TYR A 33 0.96 -16.27 -16.86
C TYR A 33 1.52 -15.48 -18.05
N ALA A 34 1.21 -15.90 -19.29
CA ALA A 34 1.88 -15.38 -20.47
C ALA A 34 1.28 -14.07 -21.01
N ASN A 35 -0.07 -13.90 -20.90
CA ASN A 35 -0.76 -12.76 -21.51
C ASN A 35 -0.69 -11.50 -20.62
N LEU A 36 0.50 -10.91 -20.59
CA LEU A 36 0.83 -9.74 -19.78
C LEU A 36 1.06 -8.50 -20.66
N GLU A 37 0.68 -7.35 -20.12
CA GLU A 37 1.14 -6.02 -20.49
C GLU A 37 1.94 -5.46 -19.30
N ILE A 38 3.19 -5.09 -19.54
CA ILE A 38 4.12 -4.63 -18.48
C ILE A 38 4.38 -3.16 -18.72
N ILE A 39 3.91 -2.31 -17.81
CA ILE A 39 3.99 -0.85 -17.94
C ILE A 39 5.01 -0.34 -16.94
N LEU A 40 6.19 0.02 -17.43
CA LEU A 40 7.28 0.59 -16.64
C LEU A 40 7.15 2.11 -16.63
N VAL A 41 6.88 2.68 -15.48
CA VAL A 41 6.73 4.13 -15.33
C VAL A 41 7.94 4.71 -14.64
N ASN A 42 8.91 5.16 -15.43
CA ASN A 42 10.06 5.90 -14.92
C ASN A 42 9.64 7.32 -14.52
N ASP A 43 9.56 7.58 -13.22
CA ASP A 43 9.15 8.85 -12.63
C ASP A 43 10.33 9.84 -12.50
N GLY A 44 11.08 10.01 -13.59
CA GLY A 44 12.20 10.92 -13.64
C GLY A 44 13.39 10.49 -12.78
N SER A 45 13.70 9.20 -12.76
CA SER A 45 14.81 8.64 -12.01
C SER A 45 16.17 9.21 -12.51
N PRO A 46 17.03 9.70 -11.61
CA PRO A 46 18.33 10.30 -12.00
C PRO A 46 19.47 9.28 -12.15
N ASP A 47 19.22 8.00 -11.83
CA ASP A 47 20.14 6.86 -11.95
C ASP A 47 19.98 6.13 -13.29
N ASN A 48 20.50 4.90 -13.42
CA ASN A 48 20.43 4.14 -14.67
C ASN A 48 19.06 3.42 -14.90
N CYS A 49 18.04 3.67 -14.07
CA CYS A 49 16.71 3.08 -14.25
C CYS A 49 16.14 3.30 -15.67
N PRO A 50 16.21 4.51 -16.29
CA PRO A 50 15.71 4.74 -17.64
C PRO A 50 16.33 3.78 -18.66
N GLN A 51 17.66 3.62 -18.63
CA GLN A 51 18.41 2.76 -19.55
C GLN A 51 18.05 1.27 -19.37
N ILE A 52 17.85 0.84 -18.10
CA ILE A 52 17.40 -0.53 -17.79
C ILE A 52 16.01 -0.78 -18.36
N CYS A 53 15.08 0.18 -18.21
CA CYS A 53 13.72 0.06 -18.75
C CYS A 53 13.76 -0.15 -20.29
N GLU A 54 14.52 0.67 -21.01
CA GLU A 54 14.66 0.56 -22.47
C GLU A 54 15.34 -0.74 -22.89
N GLU A 55 16.34 -1.20 -22.15
CA GLU A 55 16.99 -2.49 -22.40
C GLU A 55 15.98 -3.64 -22.36
N TYR A 56 15.11 -3.68 -21.35
CA TYR A 56 14.09 -4.73 -21.23
C TYR A 56 12.99 -4.59 -22.28
N ALA A 57 12.54 -3.37 -22.57
CA ALA A 57 11.55 -3.12 -23.61
C ALA A 57 12.04 -3.54 -25.02
N SER A 58 13.34 -3.41 -25.30
CA SER A 58 13.92 -3.87 -26.55
C SER A 58 13.90 -5.40 -26.72
N LYS A 59 13.85 -6.15 -25.62
CA LYS A 59 13.91 -7.63 -25.59
C LYS A 59 12.53 -8.28 -25.46
N ASP A 60 11.54 -7.57 -24.86
CA ASP A 60 10.21 -8.12 -24.60
C ASP A 60 9.12 -7.14 -25.08
N LYS A 61 8.40 -7.52 -26.13
CA LYS A 61 7.33 -6.71 -26.76
C LYS A 61 6.11 -6.46 -25.85
N ARG A 62 6.00 -7.17 -24.72
CA ARG A 62 4.95 -6.96 -23.73
C ARG A 62 5.20 -5.70 -22.88
N ILE A 63 6.43 -5.15 -22.93
CA ILE A 63 6.86 -4.01 -22.12
C ILE A 63 6.60 -2.71 -22.85
N VAL A 64 5.96 -1.78 -22.15
CA VAL A 64 5.77 -0.37 -22.53
C VAL A 64 6.44 0.51 -21.49
N VAL A 65 7.27 1.46 -21.92
CA VAL A 65 7.97 2.39 -21.04
C VAL A 65 7.34 3.78 -21.12
N ILE A 66 7.12 4.39 -19.98
CA ILE A 66 6.72 5.80 -19.84
C ILE A 66 7.86 6.52 -19.11
N HIS A 67 8.46 7.51 -19.74
CA HIS A 67 9.34 8.46 -19.07
C HIS A 67 8.57 9.74 -18.76
N LYS A 68 8.55 10.15 -17.51
CA LYS A 68 7.87 11.38 -17.09
C LYS A 68 8.71 12.18 -16.09
N ARG A 69 8.38 13.45 -15.91
CA ARG A 69 8.93 14.25 -14.82
C ARG A 69 8.46 13.67 -13.48
N ASN A 70 9.33 13.68 -12.46
CA ASN A 70 9.01 13.19 -11.14
C ASN A 70 7.75 13.86 -10.56
N GLY A 71 6.79 13.05 -10.20
CA GLY A 71 5.50 13.42 -9.61
C GLY A 71 5.14 12.57 -8.39
N GLY A 72 6.02 11.64 -8.01
CA GLY A 72 5.85 10.73 -6.87
C GLY A 72 5.07 9.46 -7.21
N LEU A 73 5.07 8.54 -6.25
CA LEU A 73 4.57 7.16 -6.40
C LEU A 73 3.12 7.10 -6.92
N SER A 74 2.22 7.89 -6.33
CA SER A 74 0.82 7.99 -6.76
C SER A 74 0.67 8.44 -8.20
N ASP A 75 1.47 9.44 -8.62
CA ASP A 75 1.44 9.97 -9.97
C ASP A 75 1.98 8.97 -10.99
N ALA A 76 3.01 8.22 -10.63
CA ALA A 76 3.55 7.15 -11.46
C ALA A 76 2.53 6.00 -11.62
N ARG A 77 1.89 5.54 -10.55
CA ARG A 77 0.82 4.52 -10.64
C ARG A 77 -0.34 5.00 -11.50
N ASN A 78 -0.77 6.26 -11.35
CA ASN A 78 -1.85 6.83 -12.16
C ASN A 78 -1.48 6.90 -13.65
N ALA A 79 -0.25 7.29 -13.99
CA ALA A 79 0.20 7.31 -15.37
C ALA A 79 0.16 5.92 -16.03
N GLY A 80 0.48 4.87 -15.28
CA GLY A 80 0.32 3.49 -15.74
C GLY A 80 -1.15 3.11 -15.91
N LEU A 81 -2.04 3.52 -14.99
CA LEU A 81 -3.49 3.29 -15.08
C LEU A 81 -4.11 3.96 -16.31
N ASP A 82 -3.62 5.13 -16.70
CA ASP A 82 -4.20 5.89 -17.82
C ASP A 82 -3.97 5.23 -19.18
N ILE A 83 -2.97 4.35 -19.32
CA ILE A 83 -2.68 3.65 -20.58
C ILE A 83 -2.94 2.15 -20.54
N CYS A 84 -3.17 1.55 -19.37
CA CYS A 84 -3.35 0.12 -19.22
C CYS A 84 -4.58 -0.41 -19.99
N LYS A 85 -4.44 -1.57 -20.65
CA LYS A 85 -5.48 -2.21 -21.48
C LYS A 85 -5.97 -3.52 -20.90
N GLY A 86 -5.28 -4.08 -19.89
CA GLY A 86 -5.60 -5.35 -19.28
C GLY A 86 -7.00 -5.41 -18.67
N ASN A 87 -7.58 -6.59 -18.64
CA ASN A 87 -8.83 -6.85 -17.92
C ASN A 87 -8.62 -6.82 -16.41
N PHE A 88 -7.38 -7.04 -15.99
CA PHE A 88 -6.95 -7.00 -14.61
C PHE A 88 -5.69 -6.13 -14.47
N ILE A 89 -5.50 -5.59 -13.28
CA ILE A 89 -4.37 -4.70 -12.94
C ILE A 89 -3.64 -5.25 -11.73
N TYR A 90 -2.32 -5.22 -11.80
CA TYR A 90 -1.42 -5.58 -10.71
C TYR A 90 -0.39 -4.47 -10.51
N PHE A 91 -0.16 -4.04 -9.27
CA PHE A 91 0.91 -3.08 -8.94
C PHE A 91 2.10 -3.82 -8.33
N LEU A 92 3.29 -3.51 -8.81
CA LEU A 92 4.55 -4.00 -8.28
C LEU A 92 5.53 -2.85 -8.12
N ASP A 93 6.05 -2.63 -6.92
CA ASP A 93 7.05 -1.59 -6.69
C ASP A 93 8.40 -2.02 -7.29
N GLY A 94 9.16 -1.04 -7.86
CA GLY A 94 10.35 -1.33 -8.66
C GLY A 94 11.56 -1.87 -7.87
N ASP A 95 11.50 -1.86 -6.54
CA ASP A 95 12.48 -2.45 -5.62
C ASP A 95 12.08 -3.84 -5.09
N ASP A 96 10.89 -4.33 -5.46
CA ASP A 96 10.34 -5.61 -5.05
C ASP A 96 10.36 -6.64 -6.19
N TYR A 97 10.05 -7.91 -5.90
CA TYR A 97 10.00 -8.95 -6.93
C TYR A 97 8.96 -10.04 -6.64
N LEU A 98 8.62 -10.83 -7.65
CA LEU A 98 7.55 -11.83 -7.59
C LEU A 98 8.10 -13.26 -7.73
N GLY A 99 7.44 -14.20 -7.06
CA GLY A 99 7.59 -15.62 -7.41
C GLY A 99 6.93 -15.92 -8.74
N LYS A 100 7.40 -16.95 -9.45
CA LYS A 100 7.01 -17.27 -10.84
C LYS A 100 5.51 -17.48 -11.09
N GLU A 101 4.76 -17.88 -10.07
CA GLU A 101 3.34 -18.28 -10.19
C GLU A 101 2.36 -17.29 -9.56
N VAL A 102 2.83 -16.11 -9.12
CA VAL A 102 1.98 -15.15 -8.38
C VAL A 102 0.77 -14.75 -9.22
N ILE A 103 1.00 -14.33 -10.45
CA ILE A 103 -0.08 -13.82 -11.31
C ILE A 103 -1.08 -14.94 -11.65
N SER A 104 -0.62 -16.13 -12.02
CA SER A 104 -1.50 -17.25 -12.32
C SER A 104 -2.28 -17.73 -11.10
N CYS A 105 -1.67 -17.76 -9.92
CA CYS A 105 -2.33 -18.11 -8.67
C CYS A 105 -3.46 -17.14 -8.31
N LEU A 106 -3.18 -15.82 -8.35
CA LEU A 106 -4.18 -14.78 -8.07
C LEU A 106 -5.31 -14.81 -9.11
N TYR A 107 -4.96 -14.98 -10.39
CA TYR A 107 -5.93 -15.07 -11.46
C TYR A 107 -6.88 -16.28 -11.31
N ASN A 108 -6.36 -17.45 -11.01
CA ASN A 108 -7.19 -18.64 -10.80
C ASN A 108 -8.21 -18.45 -9.67
N LEU A 109 -7.86 -17.74 -8.62
CA LEU A 109 -8.76 -17.50 -7.50
C LEU A 109 -9.78 -16.38 -7.75
N ILE A 110 -9.41 -15.35 -8.52
CA ILE A 110 -10.38 -14.31 -8.91
C ILE A 110 -11.44 -14.85 -9.87
N GLN A 111 -11.13 -15.94 -10.59
CA GLN A 111 -12.06 -16.65 -11.46
C GLN A 111 -12.87 -17.74 -10.74
N ALA A 112 -12.50 -18.12 -9.52
CA ALA A 112 -13.10 -19.25 -8.81
C ALA A 112 -14.59 -19.08 -8.48
N LYS A 113 -15.04 -17.82 -8.38
CA LYS A 113 -16.45 -17.45 -8.14
C LYS A 113 -16.79 -16.18 -8.90
N GLU A 114 -18.08 -16.04 -9.20
CA GLU A 114 -18.61 -14.78 -9.74
C GLU A 114 -18.44 -13.63 -8.74
N ASN A 115 -18.34 -12.41 -9.26
CA ASN A 115 -18.25 -11.17 -8.50
C ASN A 115 -17.02 -11.02 -7.59
N ILE A 116 -15.95 -11.83 -7.76
CA ILE A 116 -14.69 -11.53 -7.08
C ILE A 116 -13.98 -10.42 -7.85
N ALA A 117 -13.83 -9.25 -7.20
CA ALA A 117 -13.20 -8.08 -7.79
C ALA A 117 -11.70 -7.97 -7.48
N ILE A 118 -11.25 -8.54 -6.35
CA ILE A 118 -9.86 -8.46 -5.88
C ILE A 118 -9.40 -9.81 -5.34
N ALA A 119 -8.27 -10.31 -5.82
CA ALA A 119 -7.51 -11.39 -5.18
C ALA A 119 -6.30 -10.77 -4.44
N ILE A 120 -6.18 -11.06 -3.15
CA ILE A 120 -5.27 -10.40 -2.22
C ILE A 120 -4.18 -11.39 -1.81
N GLY A 121 -2.94 -11.14 -2.24
CA GLY A 121 -1.75 -11.85 -1.81
C GLY A 121 -1.09 -11.19 -0.60
N TYR A 122 0.02 -11.76 -0.18
CA TYR A 122 0.75 -11.32 1.01
C TYR A 122 2.24 -11.17 0.74
N PHE A 123 2.91 -10.45 1.64
CA PHE A 123 4.33 -10.15 1.53
C PHE A 123 5.20 -11.15 2.28
N THR A 124 6.31 -11.51 1.66
CA THR A 124 7.49 -12.03 2.33
C THR A 124 8.52 -10.92 2.42
N ALA A 125 8.86 -10.48 3.62
CA ALA A 125 9.91 -9.49 3.81
C ALA A 125 11.27 -10.13 3.57
N VAL A 126 12.11 -9.46 2.78
CA VAL A 126 13.47 -9.90 2.44
C VAL A 126 14.47 -8.84 2.88
N SER A 127 15.49 -9.26 3.65
CA SER A 127 16.60 -8.41 4.11
C SER A 127 17.90 -9.19 3.99
N GLY A 128 18.72 -8.84 2.99
CA GLY A 128 19.89 -9.64 2.63
C GLY A 128 19.49 -11.09 2.28
N ASN A 129 20.03 -12.07 2.99
CA ASN A 129 19.73 -13.50 2.78
C ASN A 129 18.55 -14.03 3.64
N GLU A 130 17.95 -13.18 4.46
CA GLU A 130 16.82 -13.57 5.30
C GLU A 130 15.49 -13.27 4.63
N SER A 131 14.55 -14.21 4.75
CA SER A 131 13.17 -14.03 4.30
C SER A 131 12.21 -14.55 5.36
N LYS A 132 11.12 -13.78 5.60
CA LYS A 132 10.08 -14.15 6.57
C LYS A 132 8.73 -13.51 6.17
N PRO A 133 7.59 -14.12 6.55
CA PRO A 133 6.30 -13.46 6.37
C PRO A 133 6.32 -12.07 7.00
N TYR A 134 5.87 -11.05 6.26
CA TYR A 134 5.86 -9.66 6.72
C TYR A 134 5.05 -9.48 8.01
N ARG A 135 3.91 -10.20 8.09
CA ARG A 135 3.06 -10.24 9.28
C ARG A 135 2.62 -11.67 9.57
N LYS A 136 2.85 -12.13 10.78
CA LYS A 136 2.51 -13.50 11.22
C LYS A 136 1.00 -13.72 11.36
N ASP A 137 0.24 -12.68 11.68
CA ASP A 137 -1.22 -12.71 11.83
C ASP A 137 -1.97 -12.77 10.49
N TRP A 138 -1.27 -12.60 9.36
CA TRP A 138 -1.83 -12.74 8.00
C TRP A 138 -1.61 -14.13 7.39
N ILE A 139 -1.20 -15.12 8.18
CA ILE A 139 -0.93 -16.46 7.66
C ILE A 139 -2.23 -17.25 7.52
N PHE A 140 -2.65 -17.48 6.28
CA PHE A 140 -3.81 -18.30 5.94
C PHE A 140 -3.35 -19.60 5.27
N LYS A 141 -4.04 -20.72 5.63
CA LYS A 141 -3.78 -22.03 5.01
C LYS A 141 -4.69 -22.32 3.81
N LYS A 142 -5.78 -21.59 3.68
CA LYS A 142 -6.79 -21.75 2.63
C LYS A 142 -7.26 -20.38 2.15
N PRO A 143 -7.76 -20.25 0.93
CA PRO A 143 -8.41 -19.04 0.46
C PRO A 143 -9.56 -18.63 1.39
N HIS A 144 -9.64 -17.34 1.71
CA HIS A 144 -10.67 -16.78 2.55
C HIS A 144 -11.45 -15.72 1.76
N PHE A 145 -12.75 -15.98 1.53
CA PHE A 145 -13.60 -15.05 0.81
C PHE A 145 -14.11 -13.94 1.76
N ILE A 146 -14.07 -12.72 1.28
CA ILE A 146 -14.46 -11.51 2.00
C ILE A 146 -15.72 -10.97 1.31
N GLU A 147 -16.81 -10.92 2.03
CA GLU A 147 -18.05 -10.31 1.54
C GLU A 147 -17.91 -8.78 1.50
N SER A 148 -18.66 -8.13 0.61
CA SER A 148 -18.57 -6.67 0.39
C SER A 148 -18.73 -5.85 1.68
N ASN A 149 -19.67 -6.24 2.55
CA ASN A 149 -19.97 -5.55 3.81
C ASN A 149 -18.89 -5.72 4.91
N ASP A 150 -17.98 -6.71 4.78
CA ASP A 150 -16.83 -6.90 5.70
C ASP A 150 -15.51 -6.32 5.14
N PHE A 151 -15.49 -5.92 3.88
CA PHE A 151 -14.27 -5.45 3.21
C PHE A 151 -13.63 -4.26 3.95
N ALA A 152 -14.42 -3.25 4.33
CA ALA A 152 -13.94 -2.09 5.08
C ALA A 152 -13.27 -2.48 6.41
N ASN A 153 -13.92 -3.38 7.18
CA ASN A 153 -13.38 -3.83 8.45
C ASN A 153 -12.06 -4.60 8.27
N ARG A 154 -12.01 -5.46 7.26
CA ARG A 154 -10.79 -6.25 7.01
C ARG A 154 -9.62 -5.40 6.59
N MET A 155 -9.82 -4.46 5.67
CA MET A 155 -8.76 -3.60 5.15
C MET A 155 -8.34 -2.54 6.18
N LEU A 156 -9.27 -1.70 6.64
CA LEU A 156 -8.97 -0.56 7.50
C LEU A 156 -8.63 -0.94 8.95
N MET A 157 -9.03 -2.14 9.41
CA MET A 157 -8.58 -2.68 10.70
C MET A 157 -7.33 -3.56 10.58
N GLU A 158 -6.66 -3.54 9.44
CA GLU A 158 -5.41 -4.27 9.17
C GLU A 158 -5.50 -5.79 9.41
N LYS A 159 -6.69 -6.38 9.19
CA LYS A 159 -6.91 -7.83 9.29
C LYS A 159 -6.54 -8.58 8.00
N SER A 160 -6.22 -7.84 6.95
CA SER A 160 -5.74 -8.32 5.66
C SER A 160 -4.68 -7.35 5.11
N ASN A 161 -4.03 -7.69 3.99
CA ASN A 161 -3.10 -6.79 3.33
C ASN A 161 -3.84 -5.56 2.77
N PHE A 162 -3.53 -4.38 3.30
CA PHE A 162 -4.15 -3.09 2.90
C PHE A 162 -3.30 -2.28 1.91
N ALA A 163 -2.05 -2.68 1.61
CA ALA A 163 -1.25 -2.02 0.58
C ALA A 163 -1.90 -2.14 -0.80
N ALA A 164 -1.64 -1.24 -1.71
CA ALA A 164 -2.11 -1.36 -3.10
C ALA A 164 -1.43 -2.51 -3.86
N THR A 165 -0.21 -2.86 -3.48
CA THR A 165 0.57 -3.96 -4.07
C THR A 165 0.14 -5.34 -3.57
N ALA A 166 0.68 -6.40 -4.18
CA ALA A 166 0.35 -7.80 -3.94
C ALA A 166 -1.13 -8.15 -4.15
N LYS A 167 -1.82 -7.44 -5.01
CA LYS A 167 -3.23 -7.67 -5.34
C LYS A 167 -3.47 -7.68 -6.83
N LEU A 168 -4.34 -8.59 -7.28
CA LEU A 168 -4.89 -8.56 -8.61
C LEU A 168 -6.29 -7.96 -8.56
N TYR A 169 -6.50 -6.89 -9.28
CA TYR A 169 -7.73 -6.11 -9.33
C TYR A 169 -8.44 -6.28 -10.66
N ARG A 170 -9.77 -6.33 -10.70
CA ARG A 170 -10.50 -6.09 -11.95
C ARG A 170 -10.32 -4.63 -12.38
N ARG A 171 -10.08 -4.40 -13.68
CA ARG A 171 -9.85 -3.04 -14.23
C ARG A 171 -11.03 -2.10 -14.02
N GLU A 172 -12.26 -2.61 -14.03
CA GLU A 172 -13.49 -1.82 -13.83
C GLU A 172 -13.49 -1.02 -12.51
N LEU A 173 -12.74 -1.47 -11.48
CA LEU A 173 -12.59 -0.74 -10.24
C LEU A 173 -11.91 0.63 -10.43
N PHE A 174 -11.17 0.80 -11.51
CA PHE A 174 -10.35 1.99 -11.79
C PHE A 174 -11.00 2.96 -12.78
N GLU A 175 -12.25 2.80 -13.16
CA GLU A 175 -12.94 3.74 -14.08
C GLU A 175 -12.89 5.18 -13.53
N ASN A 176 -13.14 5.35 -12.24
CA ASN A 176 -13.11 6.65 -11.57
C ASN A 176 -12.19 6.68 -10.32
N LEU A 177 -11.39 5.64 -10.11
CA LEU A 177 -10.50 5.53 -8.95
C LEU A 177 -9.07 5.84 -9.36
N ARG A 178 -8.42 6.76 -8.63
CA ARG A 178 -7.01 7.13 -8.81
C ARG A 178 -6.33 7.29 -7.45
N PHE A 179 -5.03 7.11 -7.41
CA PHE A 179 -4.22 7.41 -6.23
C PHE A 179 -4.16 8.92 -6.00
N GLN A 180 -4.31 9.35 -4.76
CA GLN A 180 -4.17 10.77 -4.41
C GLN A 180 -2.69 11.15 -4.46
N LYS A 181 -2.38 12.27 -5.15
CA LYS A 181 -1.01 12.75 -5.31
C LYS A 181 -0.57 13.57 -4.08
N ASN A 182 0.74 13.64 -3.85
CA ASN A 182 1.36 14.47 -2.80
C ASN A 182 0.89 14.13 -1.38
N VAL A 183 0.57 12.87 -1.12
CA VAL A 183 0.22 12.37 0.21
C VAL A 183 1.12 11.19 0.57
N LYS A 184 1.46 11.06 1.84
CA LYS A 184 2.09 9.85 2.38
C LYS A 184 1.02 8.86 2.82
N ASN A 185 1.32 7.57 2.74
CA ASN A 185 0.36 6.50 3.06
C ASN A 185 -0.89 6.54 2.17
N GLU A 186 -0.67 6.80 0.89
CA GLU A 186 -1.69 6.88 -0.16
C GLU A 186 -2.53 5.61 -0.26
N ASP A 187 -1.94 4.46 0.07
CA ASP A 187 -2.61 3.15 0.07
C ASP A 187 -3.83 3.13 1.01
N THR A 188 -3.73 3.77 2.18
CA THR A 188 -4.86 3.82 3.13
C THR A 188 -6.02 4.64 2.57
N LEU A 189 -5.74 5.76 1.89
CA LEU A 189 -6.76 6.55 1.20
C LEU A 189 -7.33 5.83 0.00
N PHE A 190 -6.47 5.19 -0.80
CA PHE A 190 -6.87 4.38 -1.94
C PHE A 190 -7.84 3.27 -1.52
N ILE A 191 -7.54 2.54 -0.45
CA ILE A 191 -8.45 1.53 0.11
C ILE A 191 -9.77 2.16 0.60
N ALA A 192 -9.71 3.33 1.25
CA ALA A 192 -10.93 4.02 1.69
C ALA A 192 -11.80 4.48 0.52
N ASP A 193 -11.21 4.88 -0.61
CA ASP A 193 -11.92 5.23 -1.85
C ASP A 193 -12.49 3.99 -2.56
N LEU A 194 -11.82 2.84 -2.44
CA LEU A 194 -12.25 1.57 -3.02
C LEU A 194 -13.45 0.94 -2.29
N ILE A 195 -13.59 1.16 -0.96
CA ILE A 195 -14.66 0.57 -0.15
C ILE A 195 -16.06 0.81 -0.72
N PRO A 196 -16.50 2.04 -1.03
CA PRO A 196 -17.83 2.26 -1.58
C PRO A 196 -18.03 1.58 -2.95
N ILE A 197 -16.99 1.45 -3.76
CA ILE A 197 -17.08 0.74 -5.03
C ILE A 197 -17.36 -0.75 -4.80
N ILE A 198 -16.65 -1.37 -3.87
CA ILE A 198 -16.84 -2.78 -3.50
C ILE A 198 -18.24 -3.03 -2.92
N GLU A 199 -18.70 -2.15 -2.02
CA GLU A 199 -19.98 -2.31 -1.32
C GLU A 199 -21.18 -2.05 -2.24
N ASN A 200 -21.16 -0.98 -3.02
CA ASN A 200 -22.27 -0.60 -3.91
C ASN A 200 -22.51 -1.62 -5.04
N ASN A 201 -21.46 -2.31 -5.49
CA ASN A 201 -21.54 -3.33 -6.52
C ASN A 201 -21.64 -4.77 -5.96
N ALA A 202 -21.72 -4.91 -4.63
CA ALA A 202 -21.73 -6.19 -3.94
C ALA A 202 -20.55 -7.12 -4.35
N TYR A 203 -19.40 -6.52 -4.65
CA TYR A 203 -18.20 -7.27 -5.02
C TYR A 203 -17.63 -8.03 -3.83
N ARG A 204 -17.10 -9.21 -4.11
CA ARG A 204 -16.34 -10.02 -3.17
C ARG A 204 -14.86 -9.82 -3.38
N CYS A 205 -14.09 -10.11 -2.34
CA CYS A 205 -12.65 -10.24 -2.43
C CYS A 205 -12.22 -11.62 -1.91
N VAL A 206 -10.99 -12.02 -2.20
CA VAL A 206 -10.45 -13.28 -1.69
C VAL A 206 -9.02 -13.07 -1.19
N ASP A 207 -8.77 -13.40 0.09
CA ASP A 207 -7.43 -13.57 0.63
C ASP A 207 -6.83 -14.87 0.09
N VAL A 208 -5.68 -14.78 -0.52
CA VAL A 208 -4.99 -15.90 -1.16
C VAL A 208 -3.78 -16.27 -0.30
N PRO A 209 -3.62 -17.54 0.12
CA PRO A 209 -2.45 -17.97 0.89
C PRO A 209 -1.20 -18.04 0.00
N ASN A 210 -0.84 -16.91 -0.60
CA ASN A 210 0.32 -16.75 -1.48
C ASN A 210 1.20 -15.62 -0.93
N TYR A 211 2.44 -15.96 -0.57
CA TYR A 211 3.44 -15.07 0.01
C TYR A 211 4.60 -14.81 -0.95
N SER A 212 4.37 -15.00 -2.21
CA SER A 212 5.41 -14.87 -3.24
C SER A 212 5.53 -13.46 -3.81
N TYR A 213 5.02 -12.44 -3.11
CA TYR A 213 5.45 -11.04 -3.27
C TYR A 213 6.59 -10.80 -2.29
N TYR A 214 7.78 -10.57 -2.79
CA TYR A 214 8.98 -10.38 -1.99
C TYR A 214 9.24 -8.89 -1.80
N TYR A 215 8.95 -8.41 -0.58
CA TYR A 215 9.16 -7.03 -0.17
C TYR A 215 10.60 -6.82 0.29
N THR A 216 11.38 -6.07 -0.47
CA THR A 216 12.80 -5.81 -0.23
C THR A 216 12.98 -4.71 0.80
N GLN A 217 13.57 -5.05 1.95
CA GLN A 217 13.86 -4.09 3.00
C GLN A 217 15.27 -3.51 2.83
N HIS A 218 15.38 -2.20 2.59
CA HIS A 218 16.65 -1.49 2.42
C HIS A 218 16.60 -0.07 3.02
N ALA A 219 17.78 0.53 3.25
CA ALA A 219 17.89 1.82 3.94
C ALA A 219 17.23 3.00 3.20
N HIS A 220 17.15 2.91 1.87
CA HIS A 220 16.59 3.97 1.01
C HIS A 220 15.09 3.80 0.72
N SER A 221 14.42 2.84 1.35
CA SER A 221 12.96 2.69 1.21
C SER A 221 12.24 3.94 1.71
N ILE A 222 11.17 4.34 1.00
CA ILE A 222 10.32 5.49 1.36
C ILE A 222 9.82 5.38 2.81
N CYS A 223 9.54 4.15 3.28
CA CYS A 223 9.10 3.90 4.64
C CYS A 223 10.17 4.20 5.71
N ASN A 224 11.45 4.26 5.34
CA ASN A 224 12.57 4.49 6.25
C ASN A 224 13.06 5.95 6.26
N ASN A 225 12.42 6.84 5.49
CA ASN A 225 12.78 8.26 5.48
C ASN A 225 12.21 8.95 6.74
N GLU A 226 13.05 9.11 7.77
CA GLU A 226 12.67 9.73 9.03
C GLU A 226 12.34 11.23 8.91
N ASN A 227 12.80 11.89 7.86
CA ASN A 227 12.64 13.34 7.63
C ASN A 227 11.64 13.65 6.51
N ASP A 228 10.69 12.75 6.22
CA ASP A 228 9.69 12.97 5.19
C ASP A 228 8.72 14.09 5.57
N PRO A 229 8.66 15.21 4.83
CA PRO A 229 7.78 16.33 5.13
C PRO A 229 6.29 15.96 5.05
N LEU A 230 5.96 14.85 4.39
CA LEU A 230 4.58 14.36 4.24
C LEU A 230 4.12 13.46 5.41
N GLU A 231 4.99 13.18 6.38
CA GLU A 231 4.66 12.24 7.47
C GLU A 231 3.42 12.66 8.30
N ARG A 232 3.18 13.97 8.47
CA ARG A 232 1.97 14.51 9.09
C ARG A 232 0.68 14.15 8.34
N HIS A 233 0.74 13.97 7.01
CA HIS A 233 -0.42 13.61 6.20
C HIS A 233 -1.03 12.26 6.62
N VAL A 234 -0.24 11.37 7.19
CA VAL A 234 -0.75 10.09 7.71
C VAL A 234 -1.86 10.31 8.73
N ILE A 235 -1.69 11.29 9.64
CA ILE A 235 -2.69 11.62 10.66
C ILE A 235 -3.91 12.30 10.02
N GLU A 236 -3.70 13.18 9.06
CA GLU A 236 -4.77 13.86 8.29
C GLU A 236 -5.60 12.86 7.49
N ASN A 237 -4.95 11.87 6.87
CA ASN A 237 -5.62 10.78 6.17
C ASN A 237 -6.56 10.00 7.11
N TYR A 238 -6.12 9.70 8.33
CA TYR A 238 -6.97 9.05 9.32
C TYR A 238 -8.17 9.92 9.73
N ASN A 239 -8.02 11.25 9.84
CA ASN A 239 -9.15 12.16 10.08
C ASN A 239 -10.18 12.06 8.96
N THR A 240 -9.73 12.11 7.71
CA THR A 240 -10.58 11.99 6.52
C THR A 240 -11.36 10.68 6.52
N ILE A 241 -10.68 9.56 6.79
CA ILE A 241 -11.29 8.22 6.81
C ILE A 241 -12.29 8.10 7.97
N ILE A 242 -11.94 8.60 9.17
CA ILE A 242 -12.83 8.59 10.34
C ILE A 242 -14.11 9.37 10.06
N GLN A 243 -14.02 10.53 9.41
CA GLN A 243 -15.20 11.32 9.03
C GLN A 243 -16.07 10.59 8.00
N ARG A 244 -15.46 9.98 6.99
CA ARG A 244 -16.15 9.23 5.93
C ARG A 244 -16.95 8.04 6.47
N PHE A 245 -16.42 7.34 7.46
CA PHE A 245 -17.03 6.14 8.04
C PHE A 245 -17.62 6.36 9.44
N ASN A 246 -18.05 7.58 9.76
CA ASN A 246 -18.51 7.99 11.10
C ASN A 246 -19.70 7.17 11.64
N ASN A 247 -20.51 6.59 10.76
CA ASN A 247 -21.63 5.71 11.10
C ASN A 247 -21.20 4.27 11.50
N ARG A 248 -19.91 3.92 11.37
CA ARG A 248 -19.37 2.58 11.68
C ARG A 248 -18.63 2.61 13.03
N SER A 249 -19.33 2.56 14.13
CA SER A 249 -18.79 2.81 15.48
C SER A 249 -17.56 1.96 15.85
N ALA A 250 -17.56 0.66 15.52
CA ALA A 250 -16.43 -0.24 15.79
C ALA A 250 -15.18 0.13 14.96
N LEU A 251 -15.36 0.42 13.67
CA LEU A 251 -14.31 0.84 12.77
C LEU A 251 -13.72 2.20 13.20
N VAL A 252 -14.58 3.17 13.48
CA VAL A 252 -14.17 4.49 13.97
C VAL A 252 -13.37 4.40 15.27
N LYS A 253 -13.80 3.55 16.21
CA LYS A 253 -13.06 3.31 17.46
C LYS A 253 -11.66 2.76 17.20
N TYR A 254 -11.53 1.81 16.27
CA TYR A 254 -10.23 1.26 15.88
C TYR A 254 -9.36 2.33 15.22
N LEU A 255 -9.88 3.07 14.23
CA LEU A 255 -9.15 4.11 13.49
C LEU A 255 -8.67 5.25 14.41
N LYS A 256 -9.50 5.71 15.33
CA LYS A 256 -9.11 6.71 16.34
C LYS A 256 -7.99 6.21 17.24
N LYS A 257 -8.03 4.92 17.62
CA LYS A 257 -6.93 4.31 18.37
C LYS A 257 -5.64 4.30 17.54
N ARG A 258 -5.72 3.84 16.29
CA ARG A 258 -4.56 3.77 15.40
C ARG A 258 -3.96 5.14 15.10
N GLN A 259 -4.80 6.13 14.81
CA GLN A 259 -4.41 7.52 14.63
C GLN A 259 -3.65 8.04 15.86
N PHE A 260 -4.16 7.79 17.05
CA PHE A 260 -3.52 8.17 18.29
C PHE A 260 -2.12 7.54 18.43
N ASP A 261 -1.99 6.24 18.11
CA ASP A 261 -0.71 5.53 18.16
C ASP A 261 0.33 6.19 17.24
N LEU A 262 -0.07 6.45 15.98
CA LEU A 262 0.76 7.13 14.99
C LEU A 262 1.14 8.56 15.42
N THR A 263 0.23 9.29 16.04
CA THR A 263 0.51 10.64 16.55
C THR A 263 1.60 10.64 17.62
N ILE A 264 1.60 9.64 18.49
CA ILE A 264 2.64 9.48 19.52
C ILE A 264 3.98 9.05 18.91
N ASP A 265 3.97 8.13 17.96
CA ASP A 265 5.18 7.67 17.27
C ASP A 265 5.84 8.84 16.52
N LEU A 266 5.04 9.65 15.84
CA LEU A 266 5.49 10.87 15.16
C LEU A 266 6.08 11.90 16.12
N GLN A 267 5.45 12.10 17.30
CA GLN A 267 5.97 12.98 18.33
C GLN A 267 7.36 12.53 18.83
N SER A 268 7.54 11.22 19.01
CA SER A 268 8.82 10.66 19.43
C SER A 268 9.92 10.88 18.38
N LYS A 269 9.58 10.80 17.09
CA LYS A 269 10.50 11.10 15.99
C LYS A 269 10.92 12.57 15.99
N TYR A 270 9.96 13.51 16.05
CA TYR A 270 10.28 14.95 16.08
C TYR A 270 11.18 15.32 17.23
N GLN A 271 10.96 14.74 18.42
CA GLN A 271 11.82 14.97 19.57
C GLN A 271 13.25 14.45 19.38
N LYS A 272 13.40 13.26 18.79
CA LYS A 272 14.72 12.66 18.49
C LYS A 272 15.50 13.49 17.47
N ASN A 273 14.80 14.01 16.46
CA ASN A 273 15.42 14.77 15.37
C ASN A 273 15.63 16.26 15.71
N GLY A 274 15.22 16.71 16.91
CA GLY A 274 15.35 18.11 17.34
C GLY A 274 14.43 19.09 16.60
N ASP A 275 13.41 18.61 15.91
CA ASP A 275 12.41 19.46 15.23
C ASP A 275 11.40 20.01 16.25
N ILE A 276 11.74 21.13 16.86
CA ILE A 276 10.96 21.78 17.92
C ILE A 276 9.59 22.24 17.38
N ASN A 277 9.52 22.79 16.17
CA ASN A 277 8.29 23.35 15.62
C ASN A 277 7.25 22.26 15.35
N SER A 278 7.63 21.22 14.62
CA SER A 278 6.75 20.08 14.33
C SER A 278 6.38 19.32 15.61
N SER A 279 7.32 19.20 16.57
CA SER A 279 7.08 18.61 17.88
C SER A 279 6.01 19.35 18.67
N ASN A 280 6.07 20.69 18.72
CA ASN A 280 5.09 21.52 19.43
C ASN A 280 3.69 21.43 18.79
N GLN A 281 3.60 21.52 17.46
CA GLN A 281 2.34 21.41 16.76
C GLN A 281 1.69 20.02 16.95
N ASN A 282 2.47 18.96 16.92
CA ASN A 282 1.98 17.62 17.16
C ASN A 282 1.57 17.40 18.62
N ALA A 283 2.28 17.98 19.59
CA ALA A 283 1.92 17.95 21.00
C ALA A 283 0.54 18.60 21.27
N GLU A 284 0.19 19.67 20.54
CA GLU A 284 -1.15 20.27 20.61
C GLU A 284 -2.23 19.30 20.13
N ASN A 285 -1.98 18.54 19.06
CA ASN A 285 -2.91 17.52 18.58
C ASN A 285 -3.12 16.42 19.61
N ILE A 286 -2.04 15.98 20.28
CA ILE A 286 -2.13 14.99 21.37
C ILE A 286 -2.96 15.50 22.55
N ARG A 287 -2.85 16.76 22.92
CA ARG A 287 -3.63 17.37 24.02
C ARG A 287 -5.14 17.37 23.77
N LYS A 288 -5.55 17.45 22.51
CA LYS A 288 -6.97 17.41 22.12
C LYS A 288 -7.60 16.01 22.25
N ILE A 289 -6.79 14.98 22.42
CA ILE A 289 -7.29 13.60 22.52
C ILE A 289 -7.85 13.37 23.95
N PRO A 290 -9.07 12.82 24.08
CA PRO A 290 -9.65 12.55 25.40
C PRO A 290 -8.84 11.50 26.18
N ILE A 291 -8.58 11.77 27.46
CA ILE A 291 -7.76 10.92 28.34
C ILE A 291 -8.30 9.47 28.44
N ILE A 292 -9.61 9.27 28.27
CA ILE A 292 -10.24 7.96 28.31
C ILE A 292 -9.73 7.01 27.23
N HIS A 293 -9.27 7.55 26.09
CA HIS A 293 -8.66 6.75 25.03
C HIS A 293 -7.25 6.28 25.40
N VAL A 294 -6.58 7.01 26.30
CA VAL A 294 -5.24 6.70 26.79
C VAL A 294 -5.27 5.70 27.93
N LEU A 295 -6.21 5.85 28.88
CA LEU A 295 -6.35 4.99 30.07
C LEU A 295 -6.65 3.51 29.73
N ARG A 296 -7.19 3.24 28.55
CA ARG A 296 -7.46 1.86 28.08
C ARG A 296 -6.20 1.11 27.60
N ARG A 297 -5.05 1.75 27.60
CA ARG A 297 -3.77 1.12 27.25
C ARG A 297 -3.09 0.51 28.48
N LYS A 298 -2.57 -0.71 28.33
CA LYS A 298 -1.86 -1.44 29.39
C LYS A 298 -0.44 -0.91 29.71
N SER A 299 0.05 0.14 29.02
CA SER A 299 1.42 0.65 29.18
C SER A 299 1.47 1.89 30.06
N VAL A 300 2.01 1.77 31.28
CA VAL A 300 2.26 2.87 32.21
C VAL A 300 3.19 3.93 31.60
N ARG A 301 4.22 3.51 30.83
CA ARG A 301 5.13 4.45 30.13
C ARG A 301 4.39 5.38 29.18
N PHE A 302 3.43 4.84 28.46
CA PHE A 302 2.63 5.57 27.49
C PHE A 302 1.72 6.60 28.18
N LEU A 303 1.07 6.21 29.28
CA LEU A 303 0.26 7.12 30.09
C LEU A 303 1.10 8.26 30.68
N LEU A 304 2.28 7.96 31.21
CA LEU A 304 3.20 8.96 31.74
C LEU A 304 3.68 9.93 30.66
N TYR A 305 3.98 9.43 29.45
CA TYR A 305 4.36 10.28 28.33
C TYR A 305 3.22 11.20 27.89
N TYR A 306 1.99 10.68 27.77
CA TYR A 306 0.80 11.48 27.46
C TYR A 306 0.54 12.56 28.52
N LEU A 307 0.59 12.22 29.81
CA LEU A 307 0.40 13.16 30.90
C LEU A 307 1.48 14.25 30.91
N ASN A 308 2.72 13.87 30.61
CA ASN A 308 3.81 14.82 30.49
C ASN A 308 3.56 15.82 29.35
N LEU A 309 3.17 15.35 28.17
CA LEU A 309 2.82 16.24 27.05
C LEU A 309 1.60 17.13 27.35
N ARG A 310 0.58 16.60 28.02
CA ARG A 310 -0.67 17.30 28.30
C ARG A 310 -0.52 18.38 29.38
N PHE A 311 0.31 18.14 30.37
CA PHE A 311 0.43 19.00 31.57
C PHE A 311 1.79 19.68 31.70
N SER A 312 2.76 19.40 30.85
CA SER A 312 4.08 20.03 30.90
C SER A 312 4.03 21.50 30.50
N PRO A 313 4.63 22.41 31.31
CA PRO A 313 4.76 23.82 30.96
C PRO A 313 5.64 24.10 29.74
N LYS A 314 6.52 23.14 29.35
CA LYS A 314 7.44 23.29 28.21
C LYS A 314 6.73 23.37 26.85
N TYR A 315 5.46 23.00 26.79
CA TYR A 315 4.67 22.97 25.57
C TYR A 315 3.41 23.85 25.64
N ARG A 316 3.42 24.81 26.54
CA ARG A 316 2.40 25.88 26.63
C ARG A 316 2.78 27.08 25.79
#